data_1b80a08337b9957aeb9e6ed2cf254156
#
_entry.id   1b80a08337b9957aeb9e6ed2cf254156
#
_cell.length_a   1.000
_cell.length_b   1.000
_cell.length_c   1.000
_cell.angle_alpha   90.00
_cell.angle_beta   90.00
_cell.angle_gamma   90.00
#
_symmetry.space_group_name_H-M   'P 1'
#
loop_
_entity.id
_entity.type
_entity.pdbx_description
1 polymer ?
#
loop_
_entity_poly.entity_id
_entity_poly.type
_entity_poly.pdbx_seq_one_letter_code
_entity_poly.pdbx_strand_id
1 'polypeptide(L)'
;MRSSSTTVTQSRKNGTSHTRSTDLFDKCRNFTRPGDLQAAGLYMYFEVFTEREGCGPGEVRMGDRKVLMFGCNDYLDLITHPKVKEAAVQAVRKYGSGCSGSRLLNGTLDLHVKLEAELAAFVHKEAAVIFGTGFQANYASLAALAEKGDALYTN
;
A
#
# COMPACT_ATOMS: atom_id res chain seq x y z
N MET A 1 -36.05 18.62 1.01
CA MET A 1 -35.82 18.22 2.41
C MET A 1 -34.69 19.08 2.97
N ARG A 2 -35.03 19.95 3.93
CA ARG A 2 -34.02 20.84 4.56
C ARG A 2 -33.34 20.06 5.68
N SER A 3 -32.01 19.85 5.58
CA SER A 3 -31.16 19.29 6.62
C SER A 3 -30.98 20.33 7.72
N SER A 4 -31.50 20.05 8.92
CA SER A 4 -31.21 20.85 10.10
C SER A 4 -29.82 20.49 10.65
N SER A 5 -28.87 21.42 10.57
CA SER A 5 -27.56 21.26 11.19
C SER A 5 -27.66 21.51 12.71
N THR A 6 -27.36 20.51 13.50
CA THR A 6 -27.24 20.65 14.96
C THR A 6 -25.83 21.09 15.32
N THR A 7 -25.69 22.28 15.89
CA THR A 7 -24.39 22.83 16.34
C THR A 7 -24.17 22.43 17.81
N VAL A 8 -23.09 21.70 18.07
CA VAL A 8 -22.65 21.37 19.44
C VAL A 8 -21.53 22.33 19.85
N THR A 9 -21.81 23.15 20.85
CA THR A 9 -20.84 24.12 21.39
C THR A 9 -20.12 23.51 22.59
N GLN A 10 -18.80 23.31 22.51
CA GLN A 10 -17.95 23.01 23.65
C GLN A 10 -17.16 24.26 24.07
N SER A 11 -17.43 24.76 25.27
CA SER A 11 -16.70 25.88 25.87
C SER A 11 -15.38 25.40 26.49
N ARG A 12 -14.25 25.83 25.94
CA ARG A 12 -12.96 25.77 26.64
C ARG A 12 -12.65 27.14 27.23
N LYS A 13 -12.19 27.18 28.48
CA LYS A 13 -11.76 28.38 29.24
C LYS A 13 -10.52 29.02 28.57
N ASN A 14 -10.68 29.72 27.50
CA ASN A 14 -9.82 30.77 26.95
C ASN A 14 -10.44 31.19 25.61
N GLY A 15 -11.37 32.09 25.68
CA GLY A 15 -11.79 33.18 24.84
C GLY A 15 -11.96 33.03 23.32
N THR A 16 -11.88 31.84 22.71
CA THR A 16 -12.22 31.63 21.30
C THR A 16 -13.16 30.45 21.13
N SER A 17 -14.42 30.73 20.88
CA SER A 17 -15.39 29.72 20.50
C SER A 17 -15.11 29.24 19.06
N HIS A 18 -14.37 28.14 18.91
CA HIS A 18 -14.33 27.44 17.64
C HIS A 18 -15.61 26.60 17.51
N THR A 19 -16.58 27.09 16.76
CA THR A 19 -17.69 26.25 16.24
C THR A 19 -17.08 25.20 15.33
N ARG A 20 -17.00 23.96 15.83
CA ARG A 20 -16.55 22.83 15.01
C ARG A 20 -17.68 22.50 14.04
N SER A 21 -17.44 22.58 12.74
CA SER A 21 -18.36 22.08 11.73
C SER A 21 -18.71 20.62 12.03
N THR A 22 -19.97 20.26 11.87
CA THR A 22 -20.46 18.88 12.01
C THR A 22 -20.32 18.08 10.71
N ASP A 23 -19.90 18.70 9.62
CA ASP A 23 -19.64 17.99 8.37
C ASP A 23 -18.30 17.24 8.45
N LEU A 24 -18.38 15.92 8.35
CA LEU A 24 -17.24 15.01 8.37
C LEU A 24 -16.18 15.37 7.30
N PHE A 25 -16.62 15.91 6.17
CA PHE A 25 -15.78 16.19 5.01
C PHE A 25 -15.18 17.59 4.97
N ASP A 26 -15.52 18.49 5.90
CA ASP A 26 -14.96 19.85 5.91
C ASP A 26 -13.43 19.85 6.05
N LYS A 27 -12.87 18.96 6.85
CA LYS A 27 -11.41 18.81 6.96
C LYS A 27 -10.76 18.39 5.64
N CYS A 28 -11.47 17.65 4.79
CA CYS A 28 -10.98 17.25 3.47
C CYS A 28 -11.06 18.43 2.49
N ARG A 29 -12.18 19.20 2.51
CA ARG A 29 -12.34 20.40 1.67
C ARG A 29 -11.31 21.48 2.01
N ASN A 30 -10.96 21.61 3.28
CA ASN A 30 -9.99 22.59 3.78
C ASN A 30 -8.54 22.10 3.71
N PHE A 31 -8.27 20.90 3.19
CA PHE A 31 -6.93 20.36 3.00
C PHE A 31 -6.33 20.86 1.67
N THR A 32 -5.72 22.03 1.68
CA THR A 32 -5.18 22.73 0.49
C THR A 32 -3.74 22.37 0.16
N ARG A 33 -2.99 21.80 1.11
CA ARG A 33 -1.55 21.57 0.99
C ARG A 33 -1.09 20.89 -0.31
N PRO A 34 -1.78 19.87 -0.88
CA PRO A 34 -1.37 19.29 -2.15
C PRO A 34 -1.46 20.28 -3.31
N GLY A 35 -2.53 21.11 -3.33
CA GLY A 35 -2.70 22.16 -4.34
C GLY A 35 -1.64 23.25 -4.24
N ASP A 36 -1.30 23.65 -3.02
CA ASP A 36 -0.26 24.65 -2.77
C ASP A 36 1.11 24.16 -3.25
N LEU A 37 1.43 22.88 -3.01
CA LEU A 37 2.66 22.25 -3.50
C LEU A 37 2.67 22.12 -5.03
N GLN A 38 1.53 21.80 -5.64
CA GLN A 38 1.42 21.74 -7.11
C GLN A 38 1.64 23.12 -7.74
N ALA A 39 1.02 24.16 -7.18
CA ALA A 39 1.20 25.54 -7.63
C ALA A 39 2.65 26.00 -7.51
N ALA A 40 3.37 25.54 -6.49
CA ALA A 40 4.78 25.83 -6.29
C ALA A 40 5.74 24.98 -7.12
N GLY A 41 5.24 24.00 -7.91
CA GLY A 41 6.08 23.06 -8.67
C GLY A 41 6.85 22.06 -7.80
N LEU A 42 6.43 21.87 -6.55
CA LEU A 42 7.10 21.01 -5.55
C LEU A 42 6.34 19.70 -5.29
N TYR A 43 5.28 19.44 -6.04
CA TYR A 43 4.48 18.21 -5.90
C TYR A 43 5.07 17.10 -6.76
N MET A 44 5.77 16.17 -6.13
CA MET A 44 6.47 15.06 -6.79
C MET A 44 5.80 13.70 -6.52
N TYR A 45 4.52 13.71 -6.16
CA TYR A 45 3.76 12.50 -5.86
C TYR A 45 2.84 12.12 -7.02
N PHE A 46 2.53 10.82 -7.11
CA PHE A 46 1.63 10.26 -8.12
C PHE A 46 2.07 10.49 -9.57
N GLU A 47 3.38 10.54 -9.80
CA GLU A 47 3.93 10.56 -11.15
C GLU A 47 3.55 9.28 -11.91
N VAL A 48 3.06 9.45 -13.13
CA VAL A 48 2.53 8.34 -13.93
C VAL A 48 3.60 7.82 -14.88
N PHE A 49 3.95 6.55 -14.76
CA PHE A 49 4.65 5.85 -15.83
C PHE A 49 3.66 5.01 -16.64
N THR A 50 3.90 4.88 -17.95
CA THR A 50 2.95 4.28 -18.88
C THR A 50 3.34 2.89 -19.32
N GLU A 51 4.64 2.57 -19.33
CA GLU A 51 5.13 1.33 -19.88
C GLU A 51 6.50 0.94 -19.30
N ARG A 52 6.73 -0.37 -19.23
CA ARG A 52 8.05 -0.97 -18.94
C ARG A 52 8.57 -1.81 -20.10
N GLU A 53 7.68 -2.35 -20.93
CA GLU A 53 8.07 -3.19 -22.07
C GLU A 53 8.85 -2.37 -23.11
N GLY A 54 9.95 -2.93 -23.61
CA GLY A 54 10.85 -2.18 -24.52
C GLY A 54 11.73 -1.13 -23.86
N CYS A 55 11.71 -1.03 -22.53
CA CYS A 55 12.68 -0.28 -21.73
C CYS A 55 13.87 -1.18 -21.34
N GLY A 56 15.02 -0.58 -21.05
CA GLY A 56 16.17 -1.27 -20.50
C GLY A 56 15.99 -1.61 -19.02
N PRO A 57 16.98 -2.30 -18.41
CA PRO A 57 16.96 -2.60 -16.99
C PRO A 57 16.79 -1.33 -16.13
N GLY A 58 15.83 -1.38 -15.20
CA GLY A 58 15.53 -0.24 -14.34
C GLY A 58 14.89 0.96 -15.02
N GLU A 59 14.61 0.90 -16.33
CA GLU A 59 13.95 1.97 -17.06
C GLU A 59 12.43 1.83 -17.06
N VAL A 60 11.75 2.97 -17.12
CA VAL A 60 10.30 3.06 -17.38
C VAL A 60 10.02 4.20 -18.35
N ARG A 61 8.89 4.14 -19.04
CA ARG A 61 8.41 5.23 -19.87
C ARG A 61 7.48 6.16 -19.08
N MET A 62 7.76 7.44 -19.15
CA MET A 62 6.90 8.50 -18.62
C MET A 62 6.54 9.46 -19.77
N GLY A 63 5.34 9.31 -20.32
CA GLY A 63 4.96 9.97 -21.56
C GLY A 63 5.92 9.54 -22.69
N ASP A 64 6.55 10.52 -23.35
CA ASP A 64 7.47 10.26 -24.48
C ASP A 64 8.93 10.00 -24.04
N ARG A 65 9.23 10.07 -22.74
CA ARG A 65 10.60 9.93 -22.23
C ARG A 65 10.81 8.58 -21.55
N LYS A 66 11.99 7.99 -21.75
CA LYS A 66 12.50 6.91 -20.92
C LYS A 66 13.26 7.51 -19.73
N VAL A 67 13.01 7.02 -18.54
CA VAL A 67 13.66 7.49 -17.32
C VAL A 67 14.11 6.29 -16.47
N LEU A 68 15.18 6.48 -15.70
CA LEU A 68 15.63 5.49 -14.73
C LEU A 68 14.77 5.59 -13.46
N MET A 69 14.22 4.46 -13.04
CA MET A 69 13.34 4.34 -11.87
C MET A 69 14.15 3.93 -10.63
N PHE A 70 14.80 4.89 -9.98
CA PHE A 70 15.53 4.62 -8.73
C PHE A 70 14.62 4.47 -7.50
N GLY A 71 13.39 4.97 -7.56
CA GLY A 71 12.43 4.94 -6.45
C GLY A 71 11.54 3.69 -6.43
N CYS A 72 12.02 2.53 -6.89
CA CYS A 72 11.26 1.30 -6.90
C CYS A 72 11.84 0.24 -5.95
N ASN A 73 11.05 -0.78 -5.64
CA ASN A 73 11.46 -1.94 -4.84
C ASN A 73 11.91 -3.14 -5.69
N ASP A 74 12.06 -2.95 -6.99
CA ASP A 74 12.50 -3.98 -7.94
C ASP A 74 14.05 -4.06 -7.97
N TYR A 75 14.65 -4.36 -6.82
CA TYR A 75 16.11 -4.32 -6.62
C TYR A 75 16.90 -5.26 -7.52
N LEU A 76 16.26 -6.30 -8.05
CA LEU A 76 16.89 -7.31 -8.90
C LEU A 76 16.40 -7.24 -10.36
N ASP A 77 15.60 -6.24 -10.71
CA ASP A 77 14.99 -6.05 -12.05
C ASP A 77 14.23 -7.31 -12.54
N LEU A 78 13.47 -7.94 -11.63
CA LEU A 78 12.75 -9.18 -11.92
C LEU A 78 11.33 -8.99 -12.42
N ILE A 79 10.74 -7.80 -12.29
CA ILE A 79 9.35 -7.52 -12.68
C ILE A 79 9.11 -7.84 -14.17
N THR A 80 10.10 -7.55 -15.02
CA THR A 80 10.01 -7.78 -16.47
C THR A 80 10.62 -9.11 -16.90
N HIS A 81 11.21 -9.88 -15.98
CA HIS A 81 11.90 -11.13 -16.30
C HIS A 81 10.94 -12.15 -16.95
N PRO A 82 11.26 -12.75 -18.10
CA PRO A 82 10.33 -13.61 -18.84
C PRO A 82 9.77 -14.78 -18.04
N LYS A 83 10.58 -15.45 -17.21
CA LYS A 83 10.11 -16.54 -16.34
C LYS A 83 9.12 -16.08 -15.29
N VAL A 84 9.29 -14.87 -14.73
CA VAL A 84 8.38 -14.30 -13.73
C VAL A 84 7.06 -13.92 -14.39
N LYS A 85 7.11 -13.26 -15.54
CA LYS A 85 5.92 -12.93 -16.34
C LYS A 85 5.13 -14.19 -16.72
N GLU A 86 5.81 -15.21 -17.24
CA GLU A 86 5.17 -16.45 -17.64
C GLU A 86 4.53 -17.19 -16.45
N ALA A 87 5.21 -17.26 -15.30
CA ALA A 87 4.64 -17.83 -14.08
C ALA A 87 3.37 -17.11 -13.63
N ALA A 88 3.34 -15.77 -13.73
CA ALA A 88 2.15 -14.98 -13.43
C ALA A 88 0.99 -15.30 -14.42
N VAL A 89 1.28 -15.40 -15.71
CA VAL A 89 0.29 -15.79 -16.74
C VAL A 89 -0.28 -17.17 -16.46
N GLN A 90 0.56 -18.15 -16.13
CA GLN A 90 0.11 -19.50 -15.78
C GLN A 90 -0.75 -19.52 -14.51
N ALA A 91 -0.38 -18.73 -13.49
CA ALA A 91 -1.19 -18.59 -12.29
C ALA A 91 -2.58 -18.02 -12.60
N VAL A 92 -2.65 -16.97 -13.42
CA VAL A 92 -3.94 -16.38 -13.84
C VAL A 92 -4.79 -17.39 -14.63
N ARG A 93 -4.19 -18.16 -15.51
CA ARG A 93 -4.90 -19.20 -16.27
C ARG A 93 -5.45 -20.31 -15.36
N LYS A 94 -4.70 -20.68 -14.32
CA LYS A 94 -5.09 -21.78 -13.39
C LYS A 94 -6.11 -21.34 -12.35
N TYR A 95 -5.94 -20.15 -11.77
CA TYR A 95 -6.70 -19.71 -10.59
C TYR A 95 -7.65 -18.54 -10.86
N GLY A 96 -7.58 -17.91 -12.03
CA GLY A 96 -8.25 -16.64 -12.28
C GLY A 96 -7.46 -15.45 -11.75
N SER A 97 -8.10 -14.28 -11.70
CA SER A 97 -7.47 -13.01 -11.35
C SER A 97 -7.36 -12.75 -9.84
N GLY A 98 -7.80 -13.70 -9.00
CA GLY A 98 -7.75 -13.52 -7.55
C GLY A 98 -8.23 -14.73 -6.77
N CYS A 99 -8.12 -14.67 -5.45
CA CYS A 99 -8.41 -15.78 -4.54
C CYS A 99 -9.87 -15.85 -4.08
N SER A 100 -10.69 -14.89 -4.44
CA SER A 100 -12.12 -14.73 -4.10
C SER A 100 -12.48 -14.78 -2.61
N GLY A 101 -11.51 -14.86 -1.70
CA GLY A 101 -11.72 -14.89 -0.25
C GLY A 101 -10.47 -14.66 0.56
N SER A 102 -10.63 -14.53 1.87
CA SER A 102 -9.50 -14.41 2.79
C SER A 102 -8.75 -15.73 2.94
N ARG A 103 -7.44 -15.64 3.20
CA ARG A 103 -6.60 -16.82 3.44
C ARG A 103 -7.11 -17.70 4.60
N LEU A 104 -7.70 -17.09 5.62
CA LEU A 104 -8.22 -17.80 6.79
C LEU A 104 -9.43 -18.69 6.46
N LEU A 105 -10.25 -18.31 5.48
CA LEU A 105 -11.50 -19.01 5.18
C LEU A 105 -11.40 -19.86 3.91
N ASN A 106 -11.42 -19.22 2.76
CA ASN A 106 -11.57 -19.92 1.46
C ASN A 106 -10.66 -19.36 0.34
N GLY A 107 -9.71 -18.50 0.67
CA GLY A 107 -8.80 -17.89 -0.30
C GLY A 107 -7.36 -18.43 -0.27
N THR A 108 -7.09 -19.56 0.42
CA THR A 108 -5.78 -20.21 0.39
C THR A 108 -5.65 -21.12 -0.81
N LEU A 109 -4.75 -20.77 -1.73
CA LEU A 109 -4.39 -21.59 -2.88
C LEU A 109 -3.20 -22.48 -2.54
N ASP A 110 -3.04 -23.60 -3.26
CA ASP A 110 -1.84 -24.45 -3.21
C ASP A 110 -0.56 -23.66 -3.51
N LEU A 111 -0.66 -22.64 -4.37
CA LEU A 111 0.43 -21.71 -4.67
C LEU A 111 0.93 -20.95 -3.43
N HIS A 112 0.04 -20.54 -2.53
CA HIS A 112 0.43 -19.89 -1.28
C HIS A 112 1.22 -20.86 -0.37
N VAL A 113 0.68 -22.06 -0.19
CA VAL A 113 1.29 -23.08 0.68
C VAL A 113 2.70 -23.46 0.17
N LYS A 114 2.81 -23.64 -1.15
CA LYS A 114 4.09 -23.93 -1.79
C LYS A 114 5.10 -22.81 -1.60
N LEU A 115 4.69 -21.55 -1.83
CA LEU A 115 5.57 -20.40 -1.66
C LEU A 115 6.02 -20.22 -0.20
N GLU A 116 5.13 -20.42 0.77
CA GLU A 116 5.46 -20.36 2.19
C GLU A 116 6.52 -21.41 2.56
N ALA A 117 6.37 -22.65 2.07
CA ALA A 117 7.36 -23.70 2.29
C ALA A 117 8.72 -23.39 1.64
N GLU A 118 8.72 -22.91 0.40
CA GLU A 118 9.95 -22.53 -0.32
C GLU A 118 10.65 -21.34 0.33
N LEU A 119 9.91 -20.32 0.78
CA LEU A 119 10.47 -19.17 1.49
C LEU A 119 11.06 -19.58 2.85
N ALA A 120 10.35 -20.41 3.63
CA ALA A 120 10.87 -20.92 4.90
C ALA A 120 12.19 -21.64 4.72
N ALA A 121 12.27 -22.53 3.71
CA ALA A 121 13.50 -23.24 3.37
C ALA A 121 14.61 -22.28 2.94
N PHE A 122 14.31 -21.31 2.08
CA PHE A 122 15.29 -20.34 1.57
C PHE A 122 15.91 -19.49 2.67
N VAL A 123 15.12 -19.05 3.64
CA VAL A 123 15.62 -18.24 4.77
C VAL A 123 16.01 -19.07 6.01
N HIS A 124 16.04 -20.40 5.90
CA HIS A 124 16.40 -21.34 6.96
C HIS A 124 15.55 -21.15 8.22
N LYS A 125 14.24 -21.06 8.05
CA LYS A 125 13.25 -20.97 9.14
C LYS A 125 12.29 -22.15 9.08
N GLU A 126 11.64 -22.44 10.21
CA GLU A 126 10.68 -23.55 10.33
C GLU A 126 9.41 -23.30 9.52
N ALA A 127 8.97 -22.06 9.42
CA ALA A 127 7.77 -21.67 8.71
C ALA A 127 7.87 -20.24 8.15
N ALA A 128 7.00 -19.92 7.20
CA ALA A 128 6.77 -18.58 6.69
C ALA A 128 5.28 -18.33 6.52
N VAL A 129 4.86 -17.09 6.65
CA VAL A 129 3.49 -16.62 6.38
C VAL A 129 3.56 -15.48 5.39
N ILE A 130 2.74 -15.55 4.33
CA ILE A 130 2.70 -14.55 3.28
C ILE A 130 1.55 -13.57 3.54
N PHE A 131 1.84 -12.28 3.37
CA PHE A 131 0.88 -11.19 3.38
C PHE A 131 0.84 -10.50 2.03
N GLY A 132 -0.28 -9.85 1.71
CA GLY A 132 -0.45 -9.11 0.46
C GLY A 132 0.44 -7.86 0.36
N THR A 133 0.88 -7.30 1.48
CA THR A 133 1.78 -6.14 1.54
C THR A 133 2.73 -6.22 2.73
N GLY A 134 3.89 -5.56 2.63
CA GLY A 134 4.82 -5.42 3.76
C GLY A 134 4.20 -4.68 4.96
N PHE A 135 3.34 -3.69 4.70
CA PHE A 135 2.59 -3.01 5.75
C PHE A 135 1.71 -3.98 6.55
N GLN A 136 0.97 -4.86 5.87
CA GLN A 136 0.16 -5.89 6.54
C GLN A 136 1.03 -6.88 7.31
N ALA A 137 2.18 -7.29 6.76
CA ALA A 137 3.12 -8.17 7.45
C ALA A 137 3.61 -7.55 8.76
N ASN A 138 4.07 -6.30 8.72
CA ASN A 138 4.54 -5.60 9.91
C ASN A 138 3.40 -5.39 10.93
N TYR A 139 2.27 -4.88 10.49
CA TYR A 139 1.13 -4.61 11.37
C TYR A 139 0.61 -5.90 12.05
N ALA A 140 0.39 -6.95 11.27
CA ALA A 140 -0.15 -8.21 11.79
C ALA A 140 0.83 -8.91 12.71
N SER A 141 2.14 -8.91 12.41
CA SER A 141 3.16 -9.50 13.24
C SER A 141 3.27 -8.78 14.59
N LEU A 142 3.31 -7.45 14.58
CA LEU A 142 3.34 -6.67 15.81
C LEU A 142 2.06 -6.85 16.63
N ALA A 143 0.90 -6.82 16.00
CA ALA A 143 -0.37 -7.00 16.69
C ALA A 143 -0.56 -8.40 17.28
N ALA A 144 0.06 -9.42 16.68
CA ALA A 144 -0.02 -10.80 17.15
C ALA A 144 0.99 -11.14 18.27
N LEU A 145 2.14 -10.46 18.29
CA LEU A 145 3.25 -10.80 19.18
C LEU A 145 3.40 -9.84 20.37
N ALA A 146 3.00 -8.57 20.21
CA ALA A 146 3.18 -7.58 21.26
C ALA A 146 2.01 -7.58 22.26
N GLU A 147 2.33 -7.61 23.55
CA GLU A 147 1.38 -7.55 24.64
C GLU A 147 1.56 -6.29 25.48
N LYS A 148 0.62 -6.06 26.40
CA LYS A 148 0.71 -4.93 27.33
C LYS A 148 1.94 -5.07 28.24
N GLY A 149 2.87 -4.15 28.12
CA GLY A 149 4.13 -4.12 28.89
C GLY A 149 5.36 -4.37 28.03
N ASP A 150 5.18 -4.80 26.78
CA ASP A 150 6.28 -4.94 25.82
C ASP A 150 6.78 -3.59 25.31
N ALA A 151 8.07 -3.52 24.98
CA ALA A 151 8.68 -2.37 24.36
C ALA A 151 8.97 -2.66 22.89
N LEU A 152 8.48 -1.80 22.00
CA LEU A 152 8.75 -1.84 20.56
C LEU A 152 9.78 -0.77 20.22
N TYR A 153 10.89 -1.20 19.61
CA TYR A 153 11.93 -0.29 19.12
C TYR A 153 11.82 -0.17 17.61
N THR A 154 11.66 1.06 17.13
CA THR A 154 11.61 1.39 15.70
C THR A 154 12.66 2.43 15.37
N ASN A 155 13.20 2.38 14.16
CA ASN A 155 14.09 3.41 13.59
C ASN A 155 13.33 4.33 12.64
#